data_29feb60b89dbdf0779d18c1881ff42af
#
_entry.id   29feb60b89dbdf0779d18c1881ff42af
#
_cell.length_a   1.000
_cell.length_b   1.000
_cell.length_c   1.000
_cell.angle_alpha   90.00
_cell.angle_beta   90.00
_cell.angle_gamma   90.00
#
_symmetry.space_group_name_H-M   'P 1'
#
loop_
_entity.id
_entity.type
_entity.pdbx_description
1 polymer ?
#
loop_
_entity_poly.entity_id
_entity_poly.type
_entity_poly.pdbx_seq_one_letter_code
_entity_poly.pdbx_strand_id
1 'polypeptide(L)'
;MLSLSRLRALQIAGFSVLLLSLPGIRVSAQSSPLDKQVSSVLPDAQTLYLDLHQHPELSSHETRTAAELADRLRTLGYEVTEHVGGTGVVAILKNGPGPTVMLRTELDALPVEEKTGLPYASKVRTKDDSGRDVGVMHACGHDIHMASLWGTAAIMARNKDSWHGTLMLIGQPAEETITGANKMIKDGLFTRFPKPDIGIAMHDTNGLPVGKVGITPGYAKANADSVRITVYGKGGHGAQPQTTVDPVLIAARIAVTVQSIVSREIKPGDAAVITIGYIQAGTKNNIIPDDAQMGFTVRSYKPDVRQHLLAGIERVAKAEAMAAGAEKMPLVEKYESTSAVFNDPVLTRHLAATLEGVLGKGSVVTEDPIMTSEDYSYFVEQGVPSFYFTLGVADPQKLAEAKASGRQLPSNHSPLFAPVAEPSLKTGMTAEVTILRDLLQGTPADVKKFTQQQAGN
;
A
#
# COMPACT_ATOMS: atom_id res chain seq x y z
N MET A 1 -5.88 41.35 -78.35
CA MET A 1 -5.88 42.82 -78.26
C MET A 1 -5.44 43.21 -76.89
N LEU A 2 -4.20 43.65 -76.80
CA LEU A 2 -3.69 44.86 -76.21
C LEU A 2 -4.17 45.20 -74.76
N SER A 3 -3.38 45.45 -73.78
CA SER A 3 -2.20 46.34 -73.75
C SER A 3 -1.44 46.20 -72.36
N LEU A 4 -0.15 46.29 -72.51
CA LEU A 4 0.92 46.59 -71.63
C LEU A 4 0.72 47.67 -70.52
N SER A 5 1.40 47.48 -69.45
CA SER A 5 2.34 48.43 -68.77
C SER A 5 1.88 48.95 -67.41
N ARG A 6 2.61 48.75 -66.37
CA ARG A 6 3.78 49.47 -65.83
C ARG A 6 4.34 48.86 -64.55
N LEU A 7 5.61 48.52 -64.59
CA LEU A 7 6.46 48.33 -63.38
C LEU A 7 6.53 49.63 -62.61
N ARG A 8 6.35 49.51 -61.29
CA ARG A 8 6.92 50.47 -60.35
C ARG A 8 7.77 49.70 -59.32
N ALA A 9 9.06 49.95 -59.37
CA ALA A 9 10.02 49.46 -58.38
C ALA A 9 9.74 50.14 -57.03
N LEU A 10 9.58 49.36 -55.99
CA LEU A 10 9.56 49.85 -54.62
C LEU A 10 10.93 49.47 -53.98
N GLN A 11 11.72 50.49 -53.67
CA GLN A 11 12.95 50.35 -52.88
C GLN A 11 12.59 49.92 -51.46
N ILE A 12 13.00 48.73 -51.06
CA ILE A 12 12.94 48.26 -49.66
C ILE A 12 14.20 48.72 -48.94
N ALA A 13 14.04 49.73 -48.07
CA ALA A 13 15.06 50.15 -47.14
C ALA A 13 15.29 49.02 -46.14
N GLY A 14 16.50 48.47 -46.14
CA GLY A 14 16.91 47.45 -45.17
C GLY A 14 17.04 48.04 -43.76
N PHE A 15 16.17 47.65 -42.86
CA PHE A 15 16.35 47.86 -41.42
C PHE A 15 17.15 46.69 -40.89
N SER A 16 18.45 46.91 -40.60
CA SER A 16 19.28 45.98 -39.86
C SER A 16 18.85 45.97 -38.40
N VAL A 17 18.11 44.95 -37.98
CA VAL A 17 17.82 44.70 -36.55
C VAL A 17 19.07 44.13 -35.91
N LEU A 18 19.76 44.93 -35.12
CA LEU A 18 20.85 44.50 -34.29
C LEU A 18 20.29 43.66 -33.11
N LEU A 19 20.34 42.32 -33.19
CA LEU A 19 20.01 41.41 -32.10
C LEU A 19 21.06 41.54 -31.01
N LEU A 20 20.80 42.38 -30.00
CA LEU A 20 21.52 42.37 -28.73
C LEU A 20 21.21 41.06 -28.01
N SER A 21 22.16 40.12 -28.07
CA SER A 21 22.15 38.90 -27.24
C SER A 21 22.38 39.33 -25.78
N LEU A 22 21.29 39.43 -25.01
CA LEU A 22 21.37 39.52 -23.57
C LEU A 22 21.99 38.19 -23.04
N PRO A 23 23.04 38.26 -22.22
CA PRO A 23 23.55 37.04 -21.59
C PRO A 23 22.44 36.48 -20.70
N GLY A 24 21.97 35.27 -21.03
CA GLY A 24 21.00 34.55 -20.21
C GLY A 24 21.55 34.37 -18.81
N ILE A 25 20.97 35.09 -17.85
CA ILE A 25 21.23 34.85 -16.43
C ILE A 25 20.75 33.43 -16.16
N ARG A 26 21.67 32.46 -16.13
CA ARG A 26 21.41 31.14 -15.57
C ARG A 26 21.23 31.38 -14.07
N VAL A 27 19.97 31.54 -13.63
CA VAL A 27 19.64 31.43 -12.22
C VAL A 27 19.91 29.96 -11.90
N SER A 28 21.08 29.67 -11.36
CA SER A 28 21.37 28.42 -10.70
C SER A 28 20.40 28.33 -9.53
N ALA A 29 19.38 27.52 -9.63
CA ALA A 29 18.48 27.25 -8.52
C ALA A 29 19.35 26.70 -7.38
N GLN A 30 19.54 27.50 -6.34
CA GLN A 30 20.33 27.13 -5.17
C GLN A 30 19.53 25.99 -4.49
N SER A 31 20.12 24.77 -4.42
CA SER A 31 19.48 23.62 -3.80
C SER A 31 19.03 23.95 -2.38
N SER A 32 17.80 23.60 -2.03
CA SER A 32 17.24 23.85 -0.71
C SER A 32 18.08 23.17 0.40
N PRO A 33 18.01 23.63 1.64
CA PRO A 33 18.67 22.92 2.75
C PRO A 33 18.28 21.44 2.84
N LEU A 34 17.02 21.12 2.59
CA LEU A 34 16.52 19.72 2.57
C LEU A 34 17.12 18.92 1.43
N ASP A 35 17.21 19.49 0.21
CA ASP A 35 17.86 18.81 -0.92
C ASP A 35 19.31 18.41 -0.63
N LYS A 36 20.05 19.29 0.08
CA LYS A 36 21.43 18.99 0.50
C LYS A 36 21.48 17.86 1.51
N GLN A 37 20.54 17.84 2.48
CA GLN A 37 20.45 16.80 3.50
C GLN A 37 20.10 15.45 2.86
N VAL A 38 19.10 15.41 1.98
CA VAL A 38 18.72 14.21 1.22
C VAL A 38 19.90 13.72 0.37
N SER A 39 20.54 14.62 -0.38
CA SER A 39 21.69 14.25 -1.23
C SER A 39 22.87 13.70 -0.43
N SER A 40 23.03 14.13 0.83
CA SER A 40 24.12 13.64 1.70
C SER A 40 23.93 12.23 2.23
N VAL A 41 22.70 11.73 2.31
CA VAL A 41 22.36 10.36 2.79
C VAL A 41 21.98 9.41 1.66
N LEU A 42 21.68 9.93 0.48
CA LEU A 42 21.22 9.16 -0.65
C LEU A 42 22.15 8.01 -1.05
N PRO A 43 23.50 8.15 -1.09
CA PRO A 43 24.38 7.04 -1.42
C PRO A 43 24.29 5.87 -0.45
N ASP A 44 24.15 6.16 0.85
CA ASP A 44 24.02 5.13 1.88
C ASP A 44 22.62 4.46 1.81
N ALA A 45 21.57 5.23 1.53
CA ALA A 45 20.22 4.70 1.31
C ALA A 45 20.17 3.80 0.06
N GLN A 46 20.85 4.17 -1.03
CA GLN A 46 20.99 3.32 -2.22
C GLN A 46 21.76 2.02 -1.91
N THR A 47 22.80 2.10 -1.09
CA THR A 47 23.55 0.92 -0.67
C THR A 47 22.66 -0.04 0.12
N LEU A 48 21.84 0.49 1.04
CA LEU A 48 20.87 -0.32 1.78
C LEU A 48 19.82 -0.93 0.86
N TYR A 49 19.25 -0.15 -0.06
CA TYR A 49 18.30 -0.63 -1.05
C TYR A 49 18.85 -1.83 -1.84
N LEU A 50 20.06 -1.68 -2.38
CA LEU A 50 20.71 -2.73 -3.19
C LEU A 50 20.97 -4.00 -2.36
N ASP A 51 21.35 -3.85 -1.10
CA ASP A 51 21.58 -4.98 -0.22
C ASP A 51 20.28 -5.72 0.11
N LEU A 52 19.22 -4.98 0.47
CA LEU A 52 17.89 -5.56 0.73
C LEU A 52 17.32 -6.26 -0.50
N HIS A 53 17.41 -5.62 -1.68
CA HIS A 53 16.93 -6.17 -2.94
C HIS A 53 17.60 -7.50 -3.32
N GLN A 54 18.87 -7.65 -3.01
CA GLN A 54 19.65 -8.87 -3.30
C GLN A 54 19.44 -9.98 -2.26
N HIS A 55 18.91 -9.64 -1.07
CA HIS A 55 18.77 -10.57 0.06
C HIS A 55 17.36 -10.53 0.66
N PRO A 56 16.29 -10.63 -0.15
CA PRO A 56 14.92 -10.57 0.34
C PRO A 56 14.57 -11.80 1.19
N GLU A 57 13.73 -11.59 2.19
CA GLU A 57 13.22 -12.64 3.08
C GLU A 57 11.69 -12.67 3.06
N LEU A 58 11.11 -13.87 3.14
CA LEU A 58 9.64 -14.04 3.14
C LEU A 58 9.01 -13.54 4.43
N SER A 59 7.70 -13.27 4.38
CA SER A 59 6.87 -12.89 5.53
C SER A 59 7.10 -13.82 6.73
N SER A 60 7.28 -13.24 7.91
CA SER A 60 7.59 -13.91 9.18
C SER A 60 8.98 -14.58 9.26
N HIS A 61 9.83 -14.42 8.24
CA HIS A 61 11.20 -14.93 8.18
C HIS A 61 12.24 -13.80 8.02
N GLU A 62 11.87 -12.55 8.19
CA GLU A 62 12.65 -11.33 7.94
C GLU A 62 13.78 -11.10 8.97
N THR A 63 14.49 -12.16 9.36
CA THR A 63 15.47 -12.11 10.46
C THR A 63 16.67 -11.23 10.14
N ARG A 64 17.27 -11.41 8.95
CA ARG A 64 18.41 -10.61 8.48
C ARG A 64 17.97 -9.17 8.22
N THR A 65 16.85 -8.99 7.52
CA THR A 65 16.28 -7.70 7.16
C THR A 65 16.00 -6.84 8.40
N ALA A 66 15.36 -7.43 9.40
CA ALA A 66 15.07 -6.78 10.68
C ALA A 66 16.35 -6.37 11.42
N ALA A 67 17.33 -7.27 11.51
CA ALA A 67 18.61 -7.00 12.17
C ALA A 67 19.39 -5.89 11.45
N GLU A 68 19.46 -5.89 10.12
CA GLU A 68 20.14 -4.85 9.32
C GLU A 68 19.51 -3.47 9.55
N LEU A 69 18.18 -3.39 9.52
CA LEU A 69 17.47 -2.13 9.81
C LEU A 69 17.72 -1.68 11.26
N ALA A 70 17.61 -2.60 12.24
CA ALA A 70 17.81 -2.33 13.65
C ALA A 70 19.22 -1.79 13.95
N ASP A 71 20.26 -2.44 13.42
CA ASP A 71 21.64 -2.04 13.62
C ASP A 71 21.93 -0.65 13.03
N ARG A 72 21.43 -0.38 11.84
CA ARG A 72 21.56 0.95 11.21
C ARG A 72 20.86 2.03 12.04
N LEU A 73 19.67 1.77 12.57
CA LEU A 73 18.95 2.74 13.41
C LEU A 73 19.67 2.95 14.77
N ARG A 74 20.28 1.92 15.37
CA ARG A 74 21.12 2.05 16.58
C ARG A 74 22.30 3.00 16.34
N THR A 75 22.99 2.87 15.19
CA THR A 75 24.12 3.76 14.87
C THR A 75 23.72 5.22 14.73
N LEU A 76 22.43 5.51 14.46
CA LEU A 76 21.88 6.86 14.42
C LEU A 76 21.41 7.38 15.78
N GLY A 77 21.53 6.56 16.85
CA GLY A 77 21.18 6.93 18.22
C GLY A 77 19.71 6.72 18.58
N TYR A 78 18.98 5.89 17.83
CA TYR A 78 17.65 5.44 18.22
C TYR A 78 17.72 4.37 19.30
N GLU A 79 16.75 4.39 20.23
CA GLU A 79 16.49 3.28 21.15
C GLU A 79 15.71 2.20 20.38
N VAL A 80 16.36 1.07 20.09
CA VAL A 80 15.83 0.04 19.19
C VAL A 80 15.47 -1.22 19.97
N THR A 81 14.24 -1.68 19.78
CA THR A 81 13.71 -2.97 20.26
C THR A 81 13.37 -3.86 19.08
N GLU A 82 13.96 -5.03 19.02
CA GLU A 82 13.67 -6.07 18.03
C GLU A 82 12.65 -7.09 18.56
N HIS A 83 12.21 -7.97 17.68
CA HIS A 83 11.30 -9.08 17.97
C HIS A 83 9.92 -8.65 18.50
N VAL A 84 9.44 -7.49 18.09
CA VAL A 84 8.09 -7.02 18.41
C VAL A 84 7.09 -7.63 17.44
N GLY A 85 6.29 -8.58 17.90
CA GLY A 85 5.34 -9.31 17.07
C GLY A 85 5.98 -10.31 16.10
N GLY A 86 7.16 -10.82 16.40
CA GLY A 86 7.98 -11.73 15.59
C GLY A 86 9.31 -11.08 15.22
N THR A 87 9.55 -10.79 13.95
CA THR A 87 10.77 -10.13 13.46
C THR A 87 10.67 -8.59 13.46
N GLY A 88 9.56 -8.02 13.96
CA GLY A 88 9.32 -6.58 13.94
C GLY A 88 10.31 -5.76 14.76
N VAL A 89 10.57 -4.53 14.31
CA VAL A 89 11.49 -3.57 14.89
C VAL A 89 10.74 -2.30 15.29
N VAL A 90 11.00 -1.82 16.50
CA VAL A 90 10.53 -0.52 16.99
C VAL A 90 11.74 0.32 17.37
N ALA A 91 11.87 1.52 16.81
CA ALA A 91 12.95 2.43 17.10
C ALA A 91 12.41 3.80 17.54
N ILE A 92 12.88 4.30 18.67
CA ILE A 92 12.39 5.55 19.30
C ILE A 92 13.53 6.56 19.36
N LEU A 93 13.25 7.78 18.89
CA LEU A 93 14.14 8.93 19.09
C LEU A 93 13.35 10.06 19.76
N LYS A 94 13.74 10.38 20.98
CA LYS A 94 13.15 11.49 21.76
C LYS A 94 13.95 12.77 21.54
N ASN A 95 13.23 13.88 21.34
CA ASN A 95 13.82 15.19 21.16
C ASN A 95 12.99 16.28 21.87
N GLY A 96 12.90 16.19 23.19
CA GLY A 96 12.16 17.12 24.04
C GLY A 96 10.65 16.86 24.07
N PRO A 97 9.88 17.77 24.72
CA PRO A 97 8.42 17.68 24.77
C PRO A 97 7.80 17.96 23.39
N GLY A 98 6.76 17.21 23.03
CA GLY A 98 6.05 17.36 21.77
C GLY A 98 5.20 16.15 21.41
N PRO A 99 4.64 16.11 20.21
CA PRO A 99 3.84 14.98 19.76
C PRO A 99 4.70 13.72 19.54
N THR A 100 4.04 12.57 19.53
CA THR A 100 4.62 11.30 19.09
C THR A 100 4.12 11.01 17.67
N VAL A 101 5.03 10.95 16.71
CA VAL A 101 4.71 10.63 15.31
C VAL A 101 5.35 9.30 14.94
N MET A 102 4.55 8.39 14.41
CA MET A 102 4.98 7.08 13.92
C MET A 102 5.20 7.14 12.41
N LEU A 103 6.35 6.63 11.93
CA LEU A 103 6.60 6.32 10.53
C LEU A 103 6.82 4.81 10.40
N ARG A 104 6.08 4.16 9.51
CA ARG A 104 6.12 2.70 9.31
C ARG A 104 6.65 2.34 7.93
N THR A 105 7.45 1.30 7.90
CA THR A 105 7.81 0.51 6.71
C THR A 105 7.50 -0.97 6.93
N GLU A 106 7.45 -1.73 5.86
CA GLU A 106 7.35 -3.18 5.83
C GLU A 106 8.75 -3.80 5.70
N LEU A 107 8.90 -5.07 6.11
CA LEU A 107 10.20 -5.78 6.07
C LEU A 107 10.23 -6.93 5.07
N ASP A 108 9.06 -7.51 4.75
CA ASP A 108 8.94 -8.77 4.04
C ASP A 108 8.98 -8.65 2.52
N ALA A 109 9.28 -9.78 1.88
CA ALA A 109 9.27 -9.97 0.45
C ALA A 109 8.34 -11.12 0.05
N LEU A 110 8.14 -11.30 -1.25
CA LEU A 110 7.17 -12.24 -1.82
C LEU A 110 7.84 -13.49 -2.39
N PRO A 111 7.12 -14.64 -2.41
CA PRO A 111 7.58 -15.86 -3.07
C PRO A 111 7.47 -15.76 -4.61
N VAL A 112 8.19 -14.81 -5.18
CA VAL A 112 8.24 -14.47 -6.61
C VAL A 112 9.66 -14.64 -7.14
N GLU A 113 9.85 -15.38 -8.24
CA GLU A 113 11.14 -15.45 -8.94
C GLU A 113 11.32 -14.19 -9.79
N GLU A 114 12.35 -13.40 -9.50
CA GLU A 114 12.61 -12.14 -10.20
C GLU A 114 13.03 -12.35 -11.66
N LYS A 115 12.43 -11.57 -12.56
CA LYS A 115 12.69 -11.60 -14.02
C LYS A 115 12.94 -10.21 -14.60
N THR A 116 13.32 -9.26 -13.77
CA THR A 116 13.57 -7.86 -14.19
C THR A 116 14.77 -7.71 -15.11
N GLY A 117 15.77 -8.59 -14.99
CA GLY A 117 17.05 -8.47 -15.70
C GLY A 117 17.97 -7.40 -15.13
N LEU A 118 17.67 -6.85 -13.96
CA LEU A 118 18.53 -5.89 -13.27
C LEU A 118 19.86 -6.53 -12.87
N PRO A 119 20.98 -5.79 -12.89
CA PRO A 119 22.29 -6.33 -12.53
C PRO A 119 22.38 -6.77 -11.05
N TYR A 120 21.48 -6.28 -10.21
CA TYR A 120 21.34 -6.58 -8.79
C TYR A 120 20.09 -7.39 -8.47
N ALA A 121 19.44 -7.98 -9.46
CA ALA A 121 18.25 -8.80 -9.29
C ALA A 121 18.48 -9.91 -8.25
N SER A 122 17.46 -10.18 -7.44
CA SER A 122 17.48 -11.26 -6.45
C SER A 122 17.68 -12.62 -7.10
N LYS A 123 18.52 -13.43 -6.49
CA LYS A 123 18.74 -14.85 -6.83
C LYS A 123 18.41 -15.76 -5.66
N VAL A 124 17.76 -15.19 -4.63
CA VAL A 124 17.41 -15.92 -3.43
C VAL A 124 16.34 -16.96 -3.75
N ARG A 125 16.57 -18.16 -3.26
CA ARG A 125 15.58 -19.25 -3.26
C ARG A 125 15.49 -19.83 -1.87
N THR A 126 14.26 -20.15 -1.45
CA THR A 126 13.98 -20.75 -0.14
C THR A 126 12.76 -21.67 -0.24
N LYS A 127 12.45 -22.35 0.85
CA LYS A 127 11.19 -23.06 0.99
C LYS A 127 10.17 -22.17 1.64
N ASP A 128 8.98 -22.09 1.05
CA ASP A 128 7.84 -21.45 1.69
C ASP A 128 7.26 -22.35 2.82
N ASP A 129 6.30 -21.83 3.57
CA ASP A 129 5.66 -22.54 4.71
C ASP A 129 4.96 -23.85 4.28
N SER A 130 4.68 -24.04 3.00
CA SER A 130 4.16 -25.28 2.44
C SER A 130 5.25 -26.27 2.02
N GLY A 131 6.54 -25.89 2.15
CA GLY A 131 7.71 -26.68 1.78
C GLY A 131 8.06 -26.63 0.29
N ARG A 132 7.42 -25.77 -0.50
CA ARG A 132 7.72 -25.55 -1.93
C ARG A 132 8.96 -24.71 -2.09
N ASP A 133 9.84 -25.08 -3.02
CA ASP A 133 11.00 -24.26 -3.41
C ASP A 133 10.53 -23.06 -4.26
N VAL A 134 10.77 -21.84 -3.78
CA VAL A 134 10.34 -20.59 -4.41
C VAL A 134 11.51 -19.61 -4.55
N GLY A 135 11.49 -18.79 -5.60
CA GLY A 135 12.31 -17.57 -5.67
C GLY A 135 11.75 -16.52 -4.73
N VAL A 136 12.58 -15.61 -4.26
CA VAL A 136 12.15 -14.51 -3.37
C VAL A 136 12.53 -13.17 -3.97
N MET A 137 11.60 -12.22 -3.98
CA MET A 137 11.78 -10.89 -4.57
C MET A 137 11.02 -9.84 -3.76
N HIS A 138 11.61 -8.65 -3.55
CA HIS A 138 10.87 -7.47 -3.13
C HIS A 138 9.95 -6.96 -4.25
N ALA A 139 8.98 -7.80 -4.64
CA ALA A 139 8.06 -7.49 -5.73
C ALA A 139 6.97 -6.47 -5.34
N CYS A 140 6.94 -6.04 -4.07
CA CYS A 140 6.08 -4.98 -3.56
C CYS A 140 6.84 -3.69 -3.21
N GLY A 141 8.17 -3.64 -3.41
CA GLY A 141 8.99 -2.44 -3.21
C GLY A 141 9.31 -2.10 -1.75
N HIS A 142 9.15 -3.04 -0.81
CA HIS A 142 9.43 -2.80 0.61
C HIS A 142 10.90 -2.44 0.87
N ASP A 143 11.82 -2.83 0.03
CA ASP A 143 13.22 -2.39 0.01
C ASP A 143 13.38 -0.88 -0.26
N ILE A 144 12.58 -0.29 -1.15
CA ILE A 144 12.48 1.17 -1.36
C ILE A 144 11.94 1.84 -0.08
N HIS A 145 10.90 1.26 0.53
CA HIS A 145 10.29 1.83 1.74
C HIS A 145 11.27 1.82 2.91
N MET A 146 11.96 0.70 3.16
CA MET A 146 12.97 0.58 4.22
C MET A 146 14.14 1.54 4.02
N ALA A 147 14.66 1.62 2.80
CA ALA A 147 15.79 2.50 2.48
C ALA A 147 15.40 3.99 2.60
N SER A 148 14.16 4.36 2.23
CA SER A 148 13.61 5.70 2.42
C SER A 148 13.46 6.02 3.91
N LEU A 149 12.84 5.14 4.70
CA LEU A 149 12.70 5.30 6.15
C LEU A 149 14.06 5.46 6.83
N TRP A 150 15.06 4.63 6.47
CA TRP A 150 16.39 4.76 7.05
C TRP A 150 17.06 6.10 6.72
N GLY A 151 16.99 6.54 5.47
CA GLY A 151 17.53 7.83 5.06
C GLY A 151 16.84 9.01 5.76
N THR A 152 15.51 8.91 5.92
CA THR A 152 14.69 9.84 6.70
C THR A 152 15.13 9.85 8.16
N ALA A 153 15.32 8.69 8.77
CA ALA A 153 15.81 8.55 10.13
C ALA A 153 17.19 9.21 10.32
N ALA A 154 18.09 9.03 9.36
CA ALA A 154 19.42 9.65 9.39
C ALA A 154 19.36 11.19 9.32
N ILE A 155 18.49 11.75 8.47
CA ILE A 155 18.28 13.19 8.37
C ILE A 155 17.69 13.73 9.67
N MET A 156 16.66 13.10 10.23
CA MET A 156 16.01 13.53 11.47
C MET A 156 16.96 13.48 12.67
N ALA A 157 17.77 12.41 12.80
CA ALA A 157 18.74 12.26 13.87
C ALA A 157 19.87 13.30 13.83
N ARG A 158 20.32 13.67 12.62
CA ARG A 158 21.39 14.68 12.41
C ARG A 158 20.91 16.11 12.54
N ASN A 159 19.60 16.37 12.50
CA ASN A 159 19.02 17.73 12.46
C ASN A 159 17.97 17.93 13.57
N LYS A 160 18.30 17.55 14.80
CA LYS A 160 17.40 17.64 15.96
C LYS A 160 16.89 19.06 16.24
N ASP A 161 17.65 20.09 15.89
CA ASP A 161 17.24 21.50 16.06
C ASP A 161 16.03 21.89 15.18
N SER A 162 15.67 21.03 14.20
CA SER A 162 14.56 21.29 13.28
C SER A 162 13.22 20.70 13.69
N TRP A 163 13.13 20.01 14.85
CA TRP A 163 11.92 19.35 15.30
C TRP A 163 11.98 19.07 16.81
N HIS A 164 10.84 18.71 17.42
CA HIS A 164 10.76 18.30 18.83
C HIS A 164 9.68 17.21 18.99
N GLY A 165 9.62 16.55 20.16
CA GLY A 165 8.70 15.44 20.41
C GLY A 165 9.36 14.08 20.31
N THR A 166 8.62 13.09 19.88
CA THR A 166 9.06 11.69 19.74
C THR A 166 8.83 11.16 18.34
N LEU A 167 9.89 10.72 17.69
CA LEU A 167 9.80 9.98 16.43
C LEU A 167 9.87 8.48 16.74
N MET A 168 8.83 7.75 16.32
CA MET A 168 8.71 6.30 16.44
C MET A 168 8.78 5.69 15.04
N LEU A 169 9.78 4.87 14.80
CA LEU A 169 9.93 4.15 13.54
C LEU A 169 9.53 2.69 13.74
N ILE A 170 8.76 2.16 12.79
CA ILE A 170 8.30 0.78 12.78
C ILE A 170 8.84 0.07 11.54
N GLY A 171 9.62 -1.00 11.75
CA GLY A 171 9.86 -2.05 10.77
C GLY A 171 8.85 -3.16 11.02
N GLN A 172 7.79 -3.20 10.23
CA GLN A 172 6.70 -4.14 10.40
C GLN A 172 6.95 -5.42 9.61
N PRO A 173 6.87 -6.62 10.22
CA PRO A 173 7.01 -7.88 9.52
C PRO A 173 5.70 -8.27 8.82
N ALA A 174 5.74 -9.26 7.95
CA ALA A 174 4.62 -10.08 7.49
C ALA A 174 3.39 -9.27 7.01
N GLU A 175 3.61 -8.19 6.24
CA GLU A 175 2.55 -7.40 5.63
C GLU A 175 1.83 -8.22 4.56
N GLU A 176 2.56 -8.92 3.71
CA GLU A 176 2.05 -9.69 2.58
C GLU A 176 1.15 -10.88 2.99
N THR A 177 1.19 -11.26 4.26
CA THR A 177 0.27 -12.23 4.87
C THR A 177 -0.81 -11.56 5.72
N ILE A 178 -0.89 -10.22 5.73
CA ILE A 178 -1.91 -9.42 6.46
C ILE A 178 -1.92 -9.74 7.96
N THR A 179 -0.76 -10.04 8.56
CA THR A 179 -0.68 -10.50 9.96
C THR A 179 0.26 -9.68 10.84
N GLY A 180 1.24 -8.99 10.25
CA GLY A 180 2.35 -8.39 10.99
C GLY A 180 1.95 -7.27 11.93
N ALA A 181 1.18 -6.30 11.47
CA ALA A 181 0.71 -5.21 12.33
C ALA A 181 -0.09 -5.73 13.53
N ASN A 182 -0.99 -6.71 13.29
CA ASN A 182 -1.78 -7.32 14.36
C ASN A 182 -0.89 -8.10 15.36
N LYS A 183 0.15 -8.81 14.89
CA LYS A 183 1.12 -9.48 15.74
C LYS A 183 1.86 -8.47 16.63
N MET A 184 2.33 -7.34 16.07
CA MET A 184 2.98 -6.27 16.84
C MET A 184 2.04 -5.67 17.89
N ILE A 185 0.78 -5.41 17.55
CA ILE A 185 -0.23 -4.89 18.48
C ILE A 185 -0.48 -5.88 19.62
N LYS A 186 -0.65 -7.16 19.31
CA LYS A 186 -0.84 -8.24 20.31
C LYS A 186 0.37 -8.43 21.22
N ASP A 187 1.58 -8.18 20.73
CA ASP A 187 2.81 -8.18 21.51
C ASP A 187 3.00 -6.89 22.34
N GLY A 188 2.01 -6.04 22.35
CA GLY A 188 1.96 -4.85 23.20
C GLY A 188 2.57 -3.59 22.59
N LEU A 189 2.59 -3.43 21.28
CA LEU A 189 3.16 -2.26 20.60
C LEU A 189 2.73 -0.92 21.23
N PHE A 190 1.45 -0.74 21.54
CA PHE A 190 0.94 0.50 22.15
C PHE A 190 0.74 0.45 23.66
N THR A 191 1.29 -0.58 24.31
CA THR A 191 1.35 -0.68 25.78
C THR A 191 2.78 -0.67 26.31
N ARG A 192 3.73 -1.17 25.53
CA ARG A 192 5.19 -1.16 25.83
C ARG A 192 5.84 0.13 25.34
N PHE A 193 5.32 0.71 24.27
CA PHE A 193 5.82 1.94 23.64
C PHE A 193 4.76 3.04 23.64
N PRO A 194 5.16 4.32 23.49
CA PRO A 194 4.21 5.42 23.40
C PRO A 194 3.24 5.20 22.24
N LYS A 195 1.92 5.31 22.52
CA LYS A 195 0.93 5.32 21.42
C LYS A 195 1.09 6.60 20.62
N PRO A 196 1.24 6.52 19.28
CA PRO A 196 1.44 7.70 18.46
C PRO A 196 0.19 8.57 18.38
N ASP A 197 0.39 9.88 18.32
CA ASP A 197 -0.65 10.87 18.03
C ASP A 197 -1.05 10.85 16.55
N ILE A 198 -0.10 10.54 15.66
CA ILE A 198 -0.29 10.40 14.21
C ILE A 198 0.60 9.25 13.69
N GLY A 199 0.05 8.48 12.75
CA GLY A 199 0.77 7.45 12.01
C GLY A 199 0.94 7.82 10.54
N ILE A 200 2.14 7.58 10.02
CA ILE A 200 2.50 7.80 8.61
C ILE A 200 2.97 6.49 8.02
N ALA A 201 2.53 6.20 6.81
CA ALA A 201 3.08 5.13 5.99
C ALA A 201 3.14 5.55 4.52
N MET A 202 4.12 5.01 3.82
CA MET A 202 4.34 5.20 2.39
C MET A 202 4.26 3.84 1.70
N HIS A 203 3.68 3.81 0.49
CA HIS A 203 3.76 2.64 -0.38
C HIS A 203 4.04 3.08 -1.81
N ASP A 204 4.90 2.37 -2.51
CA ASP A 204 5.26 2.68 -3.87
C ASP A 204 4.21 2.23 -4.91
N THR A 205 4.25 2.85 -6.09
CA THR A 205 3.38 2.48 -7.21
C THR A 205 4.00 2.82 -8.56
N ASN A 206 3.90 1.87 -9.52
CA ASN A 206 4.21 2.14 -10.93
C ASN A 206 3.08 2.90 -11.68
N GLY A 207 1.98 3.21 -11.00
CA GLY A 207 0.90 4.05 -11.55
C GLY A 207 1.26 5.53 -11.66
N LEU A 208 2.23 5.98 -10.85
CA LEU A 208 2.76 7.34 -10.80
C LEU A 208 4.24 7.38 -11.20
N PRO A 209 4.68 8.45 -11.89
CA PRO A 209 6.09 8.63 -12.21
C PRO A 209 6.87 9.10 -10.99
N VAL A 210 8.20 8.85 -10.97
CA VAL A 210 9.12 9.42 -9.97
C VAL A 210 8.94 10.93 -9.82
N GLY A 211 9.14 11.45 -8.62
CA GLY A 211 8.91 12.87 -8.29
C GLY A 211 7.46 13.21 -7.97
N LYS A 212 6.55 12.24 -8.00
CA LYS A 212 5.14 12.40 -7.62
C LYS A 212 4.81 11.59 -6.38
N VAL A 213 3.86 12.11 -5.62
CA VAL A 213 3.20 11.40 -4.52
C VAL A 213 1.70 11.40 -4.74
N GLY A 214 1.06 10.29 -4.42
CA GLY A 214 -0.39 10.15 -4.47
C GLY A 214 -1.01 10.25 -3.09
N ILE A 215 -2.17 10.83 -2.99
CA ILE A 215 -2.94 10.96 -1.74
C ILE A 215 -4.39 10.56 -1.98
N THR A 216 -4.99 9.94 -0.97
CA THR A 216 -6.42 9.58 -0.99
C THR A 216 -7.04 10.00 0.34
N PRO A 217 -7.74 11.16 0.43
CA PRO A 217 -8.46 11.55 1.64
C PRO A 217 -9.62 10.59 1.93
N GLY A 218 -9.75 10.13 3.16
CA GLY A 218 -10.72 9.12 3.53
C GLY A 218 -10.21 7.70 3.30
N TYR A 219 -11.06 6.81 2.81
CA TYR A 219 -10.67 5.43 2.54
C TYR A 219 -9.65 5.34 1.39
N ALA A 220 -8.47 4.80 1.67
CA ALA A 220 -7.39 4.61 0.68
C ALA A 220 -7.29 3.16 0.20
N LYS A 221 -7.40 2.19 1.10
CA LYS A 221 -7.36 0.75 0.84
C LYS A 221 -8.61 0.08 1.42
N ALA A 222 -9.10 -0.99 0.76
CA ALA A 222 -10.28 -1.71 1.20
C ALA A 222 -10.01 -2.60 2.41
N ASN A 223 -11.08 -2.88 3.18
CA ASN A 223 -11.07 -4.05 4.03
C ASN A 223 -11.02 -5.34 3.17
N ALA A 224 -10.53 -6.41 3.76
CA ALA A 224 -10.53 -7.73 3.15
C ALA A 224 -10.94 -8.78 4.16
N ASP A 225 -11.87 -9.63 3.78
CA ASP A 225 -12.25 -10.81 4.55
C ASP A 225 -12.18 -12.04 3.65
N SER A 226 -11.53 -13.09 4.14
CA SER A 226 -11.56 -14.42 3.56
C SER A 226 -12.58 -15.27 4.30
N VAL A 227 -13.58 -15.78 3.57
CA VAL A 227 -14.66 -16.59 4.13
C VAL A 227 -14.66 -17.96 3.49
N ARG A 228 -14.74 -19.01 4.31
CA ARG A 228 -14.96 -20.40 3.89
C ARG A 228 -16.37 -20.83 4.27
N ILE A 229 -17.05 -21.50 3.35
CA ILE A 229 -18.34 -22.13 3.62
C ILE A 229 -18.19 -23.63 3.36
N THR A 230 -18.52 -24.46 4.37
CA THR A 230 -18.73 -25.89 4.20
C THR A 230 -20.22 -26.13 4.14
N VAL A 231 -20.69 -26.54 2.98
CA VAL A 231 -22.09 -26.90 2.71
C VAL A 231 -22.25 -28.39 2.95
N TYR A 232 -23.13 -28.78 3.87
CA TYR A 232 -23.39 -30.17 4.16
C TYR A 232 -24.61 -30.64 3.37
N GLY A 233 -24.51 -31.85 2.86
CA GLY A 233 -25.58 -32.58 2.16
C GLY A 233 -25.77 -33.97 2.69
N LYS A 234 -26.34 -34.84 1.86
CA LYS A 234 -26.47 -36.28 2.04
C LYS A 234 -26.11 -36.93 0.71
N GLY A 235 -24.96 -37.55 0.68
CA GLY A 235 -24.46 -38.22 -0.52
C GLY A 235 -25.21 -39.46 -0.93
N GLY A 236 -24.94 -39.90 -2.16
CA GLY A 236 -25.56 -41.11 -2.70
C GLY A 236 -25.33 -41.30 -4.19
N HIS A 237 -26.10 -42.22 -4.76
CA HIS A 237 -25.98 -42.58 -6.17
C HIS A 237 -26.59 -41.48 -7.05
N GLY A 238 -25.84 -40.95 -8.03
CA GLY A 238 -26.28 -39.86 -8.90
C GLY A 238 -27.56 -40.13 -9.71
N ALA A 239 -27.92 -41.40 -9.92
CA ALA A 239 -29.20 -41.79 -10.56
C ALA A 239 -30.36 -41.95 -9.56
N GLN A 240 -30.14 -41.75 -8.26
CA GLN A 240 -31.16 -41.84 -7.21
C GLN A 240 -31.21 -40.54 -6.37
N PRO A 241 -31.33 -39.33 -6.99
CA PRO A 241 -31.25 -38.06 -6.29
C PRO A 241 -32.34 -37.87 -5.23
N GLN A 242 -33.47 -38.54 -5.33
CA GLN A 242 -34.56 -38.48 -4.35
C GLN A 242 -34.19 -39.04 -2.97
N THR A 243 -33.07 -39.77 -2.84
CA THR A 243 -32.57 -40.29 -1.57
C THR A 243 -31.47 -39.43 -0.94
N THR A 244 -31.14 -38.34 -1.59
CA THR A 244 -29.99 -37.49 -1.29
C THR A 244 -30.39 -36.03 -1.01
N VAL A 245 -29.45 -35.25 -0.47
CA VAL A 245 -29.48 -33.79 -0.46
C VAL A 245 -28.17 -33.34 -1.12
N ASP A 246 -28.25 -32.78 -2.31
CA ASP A 246 -27.07 -32.51 -3.14
C ASP A 246 -26.36 -31.21 -2.73
N PRO A 247 -25.19 -31.29 -2.08
CA PRO A 247 -24.44 -30.10 -1.65
C PRO A 247 -23.80 -29.33 -2.83
N VAL A 248 -23.61 -29.99 -4.00
CA VAL A 248 -23.11 -29.33 -5.21
C VAL A 248 -24.16 -28.34 -5.73
N LEU A 249 -25.43 -28.77 -5.76
CA LEU A 249 -26.53 -27.91 -6.18
C LEU A 249 -26.77 -26.77 -5.19
N ILE A 250 -26.65 -27.04 -3.87
CA ILE A 250 -26.73 -25.97 -2.83
C ILE A 250 -25.62 -24.94 -3.02
N ALA A 251 -24.38 -25.39 -3.18
CA ALA A 251 -23.22 -24.48 -3.41
C ALA A 251 -23.40 -23.63 -4.67
N ALA A 252 -23.90 -24.23 -5.76
CA ALA A 252 -24.20 -23.50 -6.99
C ALA A 252 -25.26 -22.38 -6.79
N ARG A 253 -26.32 -22.66 -6.03
CA ARG A 253 -27.35 -21.69 -5.67
C ARG A 253 -26.79 -20.58 -4.77
N ILE A 254 -26.01 -20.93 -3.76
CA ILE A 254 -25.31 -19.94 -2.92
C ILE A 254 -24.48 -19.03 -3.81
N ALA A 255 -23.69 -19.58 -4.75
CA ALA A 255 -22.83 -18.80 -5.64
C ALA A 255 -23.60 -17.76 -6.47
N VAL A 256 -24.77 -18.10 -6.95
CA VAL A 256 -25.64 -17.17 -7.71
C VAL A 256 -26.31 -16.17 -6.77
N THR A 257 -26.90 -16.65 -5.66
CA THR A 257 -27.72 -15.81 -4.78
C THR A 257 -26.91 -14.75 -4.05
N VAL A 258 -25.64 -15.03 -3.63
CA VAL A 258 -24.79 -14.05 -2.94
C VAL A 258 -24.50 -12.82 -3.81
N GLN A 259 -24.56 -12.92 -5.15
CA GLN A 259 -24.35 -11.77 -6.03
C GLN A 259 -25.49 -10.75 -5.90
N SER A 260 -26.66 -11.17 -5.45
CA SER A 260 -27.80 -10.28 -5.19
C SER A 260 -27.54 -9.34 -4.01
N ILE A 261 -26.69 -9.72 -3.06
CA ILE A 261 -26.32 -8.86 -1.92
C ILE A 261 -25.67 -7.58 -2.46
N VAL A 262 -24.64 -7.69 -3.30
CA VAL A 262 -23.96 -6.53 -3.89
C VAL A 262 -24.91 -5.74 -4.80
N SER A 263 -25.66 -6.44 -5.65
CA SER A 263 -26.46 -5.76 -6.69
C SER A 263 -27.80 -5.20 -6.20
N ARG A 264 -28.35 -5.67 -5.07
CA ARG A 264 -29.70 -5.31 -4.59
C ARG A 264 -29.76 -4.77 -3.16
N GLU A 265 -28.75 -5.01 -2.33
CA GLU A 265 -28.79 -4.68 -0.91
C GLU A 265 -27.78 -3.57 -0.53
N ILE A 266 -26.76 -3.31 -1.38
CA ILE A 266 -25.79 -2.24 -1.16
C ILE A 266 -26.29 -0.96 -1.82
N LYS A 267 -26.13 0.15 -1.10
CA LYS A 267 -26.49 1.48 -1.62
C LYS A 267 -25.67 1.78 -2.89
N PRO A 268 -26.31 2.21 -4.00
CA PRO A 268 -25.58 2.65 -5.19
C PRO A 268 -24.53 3.72 -4.86
N GLY A 269 -23.30 3.49 -5.31
CA GLY A 269 -22.14 4.33 -5.02
C GLY A 269 -21.28 3.85 -3.87
N ASP A 270 -21.74 2.95 -3.01
CA ASP A 270 -20.89 2.27 -2.03
C ASP A 270 -20.16 1.09 -2.69
N ALA A 271 -18.86 1.04 -2.50
CA ALA A 271 -18.03 -0.02 -3.07
C ALA A 271 -18.20 -1.32 -2.27
N ALA A 272 -18.46 -2.41 -2.96
CA ALA A 272 -18.64 -3.74 -2.39
C ALA A 272 -18.27 -4.82 -3.42
N VAL A 273 -17.52 -5.82 -2.99
CA VAL A 273 -17.11 -6.97 -3.81
C VAL A 273 -17.33 -8.26 -3.03
N ILE A 274 -17.98 -9.24 -3.66
CA ILE A 274 -18.00 -10.64 -3.23
C ILE A 274 -17.51 -11.48 -4.40
N THR A 275 -16.33 -12.09 -4.26
CA THR A 275 -15.77 -13.00 -5.25
C THR A 275 -15.69 -14.40 -4.67
N ILE A 276 -16.14 -15.39 -5.45
CA ILE A 276 -16.00 -16.81 -5.12
C ILE A 276 -14.74 -17.29 -5.83
N GLY A 277 -13.70 -17.58 -5.06
CA GLY A 277 -12.41 -18.02 -5.58
C GLY A 277 -12.38 -19.50 -5.97
N TYR A 278 -13.16 -20.33 -5.26
CA TYR A 278 -13.29 -21.76 -5.57
C TYR A 278 -14.61 -22.36 -5.07
N ILE A 279 -15.04 -23.42 -5.75
CA ILE A 279 -16.05 -24.39 -5.28
C ILE A 279 -15.45 -25.78 -5.51
N GLN A 280 -15.37 -26.59 -4.47
CA GLN A 280 -14.80 -27.92 -4.49
C GLN A 280 -15.79 -28.93 -3.92
N ALA A 281 -16.15 -29.94 -4.69
CA ALA A 281 -17.08 -30.97 -4.28
C ALA A 281 -16.94 -32.23 -5.12
N GLY A 282 -17.12 -33.40 -4.50
CA GLY A 282 -17.17 -34.70 -5.16
C GLY A 282 -15.88 -35.10 -5.87
N THR A 283 -15.83 -36.35 -6.30
CA THR A 283 -14.67 -36.95 -6.99
C THR A 283 -15.05 -37.69 -8.26
N LYS A 284 -16.32 -38.02 -8.44
CA LYS A 284 -16.82 -38.82 -9.56
C LYS A 284 -18.22 -38.37 -10.00
N ASN A 285 -18.44 -38.32 -11.29
CA ASN A 285 -19.65 -37.77 -11.93
C ASN A 285 -20.99 -38.50 -11.62
N ASN A 286 -20.93 -39.70 -11.10
CA ASN A 286 -22.13 -40.50 -10.75
C ASN A 286 -22.32 -40.67 -9.22
N ILE A 287 -21.60 -39.92 -8.41
CA ILE A 287 -21.69 -39.92 -6.95
C ILE A 287 -22.00 -38.48 -6.48
N ILE A 288 -23.10 -38.33 -5.74
CA ILE A 288 -23.42 -37.11 -5.01
C ILE A 288 -22.58 -37.13 -3.71
N PRO A 289 -21.74 -36.13 -3.42
CA PRO A 289 -20.91 -36.08 -2.22
C PRO A 289 -21.71 -35.72 -0.96
N ASP A 290 -21.09 -35.89 0.23
CA ASP A 290 -21.70 -35.52 1.50
C ASP A 290 -21.52 -34.03 1.81
N ASP A 291 -20.53 -33.36 1.21
CA ASP A 291 -20.27 -31.93 1.39
C ASP A 291 -19.71 -31.24 0.13
N ALA A 292 -19.74 -29.90 0.18
CA ALA A 292 -19.07 -29.03 -0.76
C ALA A 292 -18.38 -27.87 0.01
N GLN A 293 -17.21 -27.44 -0.46
CA GLN A 293 -16.49 -26.30 0.10
C GLN A 293 -16.45 -25.14 -0.88
N MET A 294 -16.61 -23.92 -0.36
CA MET A 294 -16.54 -22.69 -1.12
C MET A 294 -15.61 -21.71 -0.43
N GLY A 295 -14.80 -20.97 -1.18
CA GLY A 295 -13.95 -19.89 -0.67
C GLY A 295 -14.31 -18.55 -1.28
N PHE A 296 -14.40 -17.54 -0.43
CA PHE A 296 -14.79 -16.18 -0.83
C PHE A 296 -13.73 -15.17 -0.41
N THR A 297 -13.56 -14.12 -1.22
CA THR A 297 -12.99 -12.85 -0.75
C THR A 297 -14.07 -11.77 -0.78
N VAL A 298 -14.16 -11.01 0.31
CA VAL A 298 -15.14 -9.94 0.51
C VAL A 298 -14.40 -8.63 0.71
N ARG A 299 -14.76 -7.58 -0.03
CA ARG A 299 -14.10 -6.29 0.04
C ARG A 299 -15.10 -5.14 0.08
N SER A 300 -14.82 -4.14 0.88
CA SER A 300 -15.54 -2.87 0.93
C SER A 300 -14.67 -1.81 1.64
N TYR A 301 -15.17 -0.58 1.75
CA TYR A 301 -14.47 0.44 2.55
C TYR A 301 -15.15 0.63 3.90
N LYS A 302 -16.46 0.76 3.93
CA LYS A 302 -17.24 1.14 5.11
C LYS A 302 -17.49 -0.06 6.02
N PRO A 303 -17.38 0.11 7.35
CA PRO A 303 -17.63 -0.97 8.31
C PRO A 303 -19.05 -1.54 8.26
N ASP A 304 -20.07 -0.69 8.07
CA ASP A 304 -21.47 -1.10 7.94
C ASP A 304 -21.72 -1.93 6.68
N VAL A 305 -21.15 -1.54 5.54
CA VAL A 305 -21.18 -2.32 4.29
C VAL A 305 -20.52 -3.67 4.50
N ARG A 306 -19.32 -3.71 5.11
CA ARG A 306 -18.60 -4.95 5.43
C ARG A 306 -19.45 -5.90 6.27
N GLN A 307 -20.05 -5.40 7.35
CA GLN A 307 -20.91 -6.20 8.22
C GLN A 307 -22.12 -6.74 7.45
N HIS A 308 -22.75 -5.90 6.60
CA HIS A 308 -23.89 -6.31 5.79
C HIS A 308 -23.53 -7.44 4.81
N LEU A 309 -22.37 -7.34 4.12
CA LEU A 309 -21.89 -8.36 3.19
C LEU A 309 -21.67 -9.69 3.90
N LEU A 310 -20.96 -9.70 5.03
CA LEU A 310 -20.66 -10.92 5.79
C LEU A 310 -21.93 -11.57 6.35
N ALA A 311 -22.83 -10.79 6.93
CA ALA A 311 -24.13 -11.28 7.40
C ALA A 311 -25.01 -11.79 6.26
N GLY A 312 -24.97 -11.12 5.10
CA GLY A 312 -25.70 -11.52 3.90
C GLY A 312 -25.22 -12.88 3.36
N ILE A 313 -23.92 -13.10 3.31
CA ILE A 313 -23.32 -14.40 2.88
C ILE A 313 -23.82 -15.52 3.81
N GLU A 314 -23.74 -15.34 5.12
CA GLU A 314 -24.21 -16.35 6.08
C GLU A 314 -25.72 -16.63 5.94
N ARG A 315 -26.53 -15.56 5.82
CA ARG A 315 -27.97 -15.66 5.60
C ARG A 315 -28.32 -16.44 4.34
N VAL A 316 -27.67 -16.13 3.21
CA VAL A 316 -27.88 -16.82 1.93
C VAL A 316 -27.49 -18.28 2.03
N ALA A 317 -26.31 -18.58 2.61
CA ALA A 317 -25.85 -19.97 2.76
C ALA A 317 -26.87 -20.82 3.55
N LYS A 318 -27.37 -20.31 4.67
CA LYS A 318 -28.40 -20.99 5.49
C LYS A 318 -29.73 -21.14 4.74
N ALA A 319 -30.16 -20.09 4.03
CA ALA A 319 -31.45 -20.12 3.31
C ALA A 319 -31.43 -21.15 2.17
N GLU A 320 -30.36 -21.24 1.38
CA GLU A 320 -30.26 -22.23 0.28
C GLU A 320 -30.15 -23.66 0.79
N ALA A 321 -29.47 -23.89 1.91
CA ALA A 321 -29.42 -25.19 2.56
C ALA A 321 -30.81 -25.60 3.09
N MET A 322 -31.52 -24.70 3.74
CA MET A 322 -32.91 -24.96 4.19
C MET A 322 -33.85 -25.24 3.03
N ALA A 323 -33.77 -24.48 1.94
CA ALA A 323 -34.60 -24.69 0.75
C ALA A 323 -34.34 -26.02 0.07
N ALA A 324 -33.15 -26.60 0.24
CA ALA A 324 -32.79 -27.93 -0.25
C ALA A 324 -33.13 -29.07 0.73
N GLY A 325 -33.62 -28.76 1.92
CA GLY A 325 -33.92 -29.75 2.95
C GLY A 325 -32.67 -30.32 3.66
N ALA A 326 -31.59 -29.56 3.74
CA ALA A 326 -30.39 -29.97 4.44
C ALA A 326 -30.65 -30.10 5.95
N GLU A 327 -30.29 -31.25 6.55
CA GLU A 327 -30.45 -31.50 7.99
C GLU A 327 -29.43 -30.68 8.81
N LYS A 328 -28.23 -30.46 8.26
CA LYS A 328 -27.15 -29.69 8.87
C LYS A 328 -26.92 -28.37 8.15
N MET A 329 -26.95 -27.26 8.90
CA MET A 329 -26.69 -25.93 8.33
C MET A 329 -25.24 -25.77 7.93
N PRO A 330 -24.95 -24.98 6.86
CA PRO A 330 -23.59 -24.67 6.45
C PRO A 330 -22.77 -24.06 7.58
N LEU A 331 -21.50 -24.47 7.67
CA LEU A 331 -20.51 -23.83 8.52
C LEU A 331 -19.88 -22.66 7.73
N VAL A 332 -20.00 -21.46 8.27
CA VAL A 332 -19.41 -20.23 7.68
C VAL A 332 -18.29 -19.76 8.59
N GLU A 333 -17.07 -19.77 8.09
CA GLU A 333 -15.86 -19.41 8.83
C GLU A 333 -15.16 -18.23 8.18
N LYS A 334 -14.89 -17.20 8.97
CA LYS A 334 -13.99 -16.12 8.59
C LYS A 334 -12.60 -16.43 9.15
N TYR A 335 -11.58 -16.54 8.29
CA TYR A 335 -10.24 -16.98 8.71
C TYR A 335 -9.13 -15.94 8.52
N GLU A 336 -9.28 -15.01 7.59
CA GLU A 336 -8.42 -13.84 7.40
C GLU A 336 -9.28 -12.58 7.37
N SER A 337 -8.77 -11.49 7.91
CA SER A 337 -9.57 -10.28 8.03
C SER A 337 -8.67 -9.09 8.28
N THR A 338 -8.87 -8.01 7.54
CA THR A 338 -8.27 -6.70 7.82
C THR A 338 -9.26 -5.58 7.51
N SER A 339 -9.13 -4.47 8.22
CA SER A 339 -9.98 -3.30 7.99
C SER A 339 -9.51 -2.46 6.80
N ALA A 340 -10.27 -1.46 6.45
CA ALA A 340 -9.88 -0.47 5.46
C ALA A 340 -8.82 0.49 6.03
N VAL A 341 -7.85 0.90 5.22
CA VAL A 341 -6.98 2.02 5.56
C VAL A 341 -7.75 3.31 5.35
N PHE A 342 -7.88 4.08 6.42
CA PHE A 342 -8.56 5.36 6.42
C PHE A 342 -7.59 6.49 6.73
N ASN A 343 -7.40 7.39 5.78
CA ASN A 343 -6.65 8.63 5.95
C ASN A 343 -7.55 9.71 6.56
N ASP A 344 -7.09 10.36 7.63
CA ASP A 344 -7.82 11.51 8.14
C ASP A 344 -7.88 12.61 7.06
N PRO A 345 -9.11 13.04 6.65
CA PRO A 345 -9.22 13.96 5.51
C PRO A 345 -8.67 15.36 5.79
N VAL A 346 -8.63 15.80 7.06
CA VAL A 346 -8.08 17.12 7.43
C VAL A 346 -6.56 17.06 7.41
N LEU A 347 -5.98 16.03 8.04
CA LEU A 347 -4.55 15.75 8.02
C LEU A 347 -4.05 15.59 6.58
N THR A 348 -4.76 14.79 5.76
CA THR A 348 -4.37 14.55 4.36
C THR A 348 -4.31 15.85 3.55
N ARG A 349 -5.30 16.73 3.66
CA ARG A 349 -5.28 18.01 2.95
C ARG A 349 -4.16 18.93 3.42
N HIS A 350 -3.89 18.96 4.73
CA HIS A 350 -2.79 19.74 5.30
C HIS A 350 -1.45 19.25 4.76
N LEU A 351 -1.15 17.95 4.89
CA LEU A 351 0.11 17.38 4.44
C LEU A 351 0.28 17.42 2.92
N ALA A 352 -0.81 17.33 2.15
CA ALA A 352 -0.78 17.53 0.70
C ALA A 352 -0.26 18.92 0.32
N ALA A 353 -0.75 19.97 0.98
CA ALA A 353 -0.29 21.34 0.74
C ALA A 353 1.18 21.53 1.15
N THR A 354 1.58 20.96 2.28
CA THR A 354 2.98 20.97 2.77
C THR A 354 3.91 20.29 1.75
N LEU A 355 3.54 19.11 1.26
CA LEU A 355 4.28 18.35 0.25
C LEU A 355 4.39 19.10 -1.08
N GLU A 356 3.30 19.70 -1.57
CA GLU A 356 3.31 20.47 -2.81
C GLU A 356 4.21 21.70 -2.71
N GLY A 357 4.30 22.33 -1.53
CA GLY A 357 5.21 23.44 -1.24
C GLY A 357 6.69 23.08 -1.39
N VAL A 358 7.07 21.83 -1.10
CA VAL A 358 8.46 21.36 -1.14
C VAL A 358 8.80 20.63 -2.44
N LEU A 359 7.94 19.72 -2.88
CA LEU A 359 8.15 18.92 -4.11
C LEU A 359 7.82 19.70 -5.39
N GLY A 360 7.15 20.85 -5.26
CA GLY A 360 6.75 21.69 -6.38
C GLY A 360 5.30 21.48 -6.83
N LYS A 361 4.77 22.47 -7.53
CA LYS A 361 3.38 22.47 -7.99
C LYS A 361 3.07 21.25 -8.87
N GLY A 362 1.96 20.58 -8.55
CA GLY A 362 1.48 19.39 -9.27
C GLY A 362 2.29 18.12 -8.97
N SER A 363 3.15 18.12 -7.96
CA SER A 363 3.82 16.90 -7.48
C SER A 363 2.91 16.01 -6.68
N VAL A 364 1.87 16.56 -6.06
CA VAL A 364 0.85 15.82 -5.30
C VAL A 364 -0.34 15.52 -6.21
N VAL A 365 -0.72 14.25 -6.30
CA VAL A 365 -1.82 13.75 -7.13
C VAL A 365 -2.89 13.17 -6.22
N THR A 366 -4.14 13.61 -6.36
CA THR A 366 -5.25 12.92 -5.70
C THR A 366 -5.58 11.65 -6.46
N GLU A 367 -5.60 10.52 -5.76
CA GLU A 367 -5.92 9.20 -6.30
C GLU A 367 -7.28 8.72 -5.79
N ASP A 368 -7.94 7.90 -6.59
CA ASP A 368 -9.13 7.18 -6.16
C ASP A 368 -8.76 6.05 -5.20
N PRO A 369 -9.65 5.69 -4.25
CA PRO A 369 -9.45 4.55 -3.38
C PRO A 369 -9.37 3.24 -4.18
N ILE A 370 -8.52 2.31 -3.73
CA ILE A 370 -8.32 1.03 -4.41
C ILE A 370 -8.76 -0.16 -3.56
N MET A 371 -9.17 -1.25 -4.23
CA MET A 371 -9.72 -2.46 -3.57
C MET A 371 -8.65 -3.42 -3.05
N THR A 372 -7.36 -3.08 -3.11
CA THR A 372 -6.30 -3.82 -2.41
C THR A 372 -6.43 -3.60 -0.90
N SER A 373 -5.98 -4.54 -0.11
CA SER A 373 -5.93 -4.44 1.35
C SER A 373 -4.51 -4.15 1.84
N GLU A 374 -4.41 -3.76 3.11
CA GLU A 374 -3.16 -3.36 3.74
C GLU A 374 -3.33 -3.48 5.27
N ASP A 375 -2.44 -4.18 5.94
CA ASP A 375 -2.57 -4.44 7.37
C ASP A 375 -2.16 -3.26 8.27
N TYR A 376 -1.60 -2.18 7.72
CA TYR A 376 -1.49 -0.88 8.38
C TYR A 376 -2.83 -0.43 8.99
N SER A 377 -3.93 -0.87 8.43
CA SER A 377 -5.29 -0.62 8.92
C SER A 377 -5.49 -1.01 10.39
N TYR A 378 -4.74 -1.97 10.91
CA TYR A 378 -4.80 -2.33 12.33
C TYR A 378 -4.32 -1.20 13.26
N PHE A 379 -3.37 -0.37 12.82
CA PHE A 379 -2.97 0.82 13.59
C PHE A 379 -4.08 1.87 13.57
N VAL A 380 -4.77 2.02 12.43
CA VAL A 380 -5.96 2.89 12.33
C VAL A 380 -7.08 2.42 13.25
N GLU A 381 -7.35 1.10 13.34
CA GLU A 381 -8.32 0.50 14.27
C GLU A 381 -7.98 0.78 15.74
N GLN A 382 -6.69 0.91 16.06
CA GLN A 382 -6.28 1.32 17.40
C GLN A 382 -6.53 2.82 17.68
N GLY A 383 -7.16 3.53 16.74
CA GLY A 383 -7.46 4.95 16.85
C GLY A 383 -6.24 5.84 16.63
N VAL A 384 -5.28 5.42 15.82
CA VAL A 384 -4.16 6.25 15.37
C VAL A 384 -4.59 7.01 14.11
N PRO A 385 -4.77 8.32 14.15
CA PRO A 385 -5.03 9.13 12.99
C PRO A 385 -3.89 8.99 11.99
N SER A 386 -4.20 8.75 10.72
CA SER A 386 -3.20 8.27 9.79
C SER A 386 -3.17 9.03 8.48
N PHE A 387 -1.96 9.08 7.90
CA PHE A 387 -1.70 9.51 6.55
C PHE A 387 -0.89 8.45 5.82
N TYR A 388 -1.58 7.65 5.03
CA TYR A 388 -1.02 6.65 4.12
C TYR A 388 -0.98 7.28 2.72
N PHE A 389 0.21 7.39 2.13
CA PHE A 389 0.38 8.01 0.82
C PHE A 389 1.14 7.08 -0.15
N THR A 390 0.99 7.32 -1.44
CA THR A 390 1.69 6.55 -2.46
C THR A 390 2.90 7.33 -3.02
N LEU A 391 3.97 6.60 -3.31
CA LEU A 391 5.19 7.11 -3.93
C LEU A 391 5.26 6.66 -5.38
N GLY A 392 5.35 7.60 -6.31
CA GLY A 392 5.58 7.28 -7.72
C GLY A 392 7.00 6.76 -7.95
N VAL A 393 7.10 5.55 -8.53
CA VAL A 393 8.39 4.89 -8.79
C VAL A 393 8.61 4.55 -10.27
N ALA A 394 7.65 4.88 -11.15
CA ALA A 394 7.76 4.61 -12.57
C ALA A 394 8.70 5.57 -13.28
N ASP A 395 9.42 5.06 -14.29
CA ASP A 395 10.08 5.90 -15.27
C ASP A 395 9.03 6.73 -16.04
N PRO A 396 9.15 8.07 -16.07
CA PRO A 396 8.14 8.94 -16.67
C PRO A 396 7.90 8.66 -18.16
N GLN A 397 8.97 8.34 -18.91
CA GLN A 397 8.86 8.06 -20.34
C GLN A 397 8.18 6.72 -20.58
N LYS A 398 8.60 5.66 -19.89
CA LYS A 398 7.98 4.32 -20.00
C LYS A 398 6.51 4.36 -19.61
N LEU A 399 6.16 5.11 -18.54
CA LEU A 399 4.77 5.26 -18.11
C LEU A 399 3.92 5.99 -19.17
N ALA A 400 4.46 7.05 -19.78
CA ALA A 400 3.76 7.77 -20.86
C ALA A 400 3.56 6.89 -22.10
N GLU A 401 4.57 6.14 -22.50
CA GLU A 401 4.50 5.19 -23.63
C GLU A 401 3.49 4.06 -23.38
N ALA A 402 3.46 3.51 -22.15
CA ALA A 402 2.50 2.49 -21.75
C ALA A 402 1.06 3.03 -21.83
N LYS A 403 0.81 4.21 -21.25
CA LYS A 403 -0.50 4.88 -21.30
C LYS A 403 -0.94 5.18 -22.74
N ALA A 404 -0.05 5.70 -23.58
CA ALA A 404 -0.34 6.01 -24.98
C ALA A 404 -0.69 4.76 -25.82
N SER A 405 -0.16 3.59 -25.44
CA SER A 405 -0.43 2.30 -26.12
C SER A 405 -1.55 1.48 -25.44
N GLY A 406 -2.25 2.03 -24.46
CA GLY A 406 -3.29 1.31 -23.70
C GLY A 406 -2.75 0.16 -22.83
N ARG A 407 -1.44 0.13 -22.57
CA ARG A 407 -0.80 -0.88 -21.72
C ARG A 407 -0.57 -0.33 -20.31
N GLN A 408 -0.32 -1.24 -19.39
CA GLN A 408 0.14 -0.90 -18.04
C GLN A 408 1.59 -1.36 -17.88
N LEU A 409 2.36 -0.66 -17.02
CA LEU A 409 3.65 -1.15 -16.56
C LEU A 409 3.44 -2.35 -15.61
N PRO A 410 4.45 -3.23 -15.45
CA PRO A 410 4.40 -4.27 -14.44
C PRO A 410 4.08 -3.67 -13.06
N SER A 411 2.97 -4.08 -12.46
CA SER A 411 2.55 -3.62 -11.13
C SER A 411 3.33 -4.33 -10.02
N ASN A 412 3.17 -3.88 -8.78
CA ASN A 412 3.54 -4.62 -7.59
C ASN A 412 3.06 -6.08 -7.69
N HIS A 413 3.80 -7.02 -7.12
CA HIS A 413 3.68 -8.49 -7.19
C HIS A 413 4.03 -9.10 -8.57
N SER A 414 4.42 -8.30 -9.56
CA SER A 414 4.92 -8.81 -10.84
C SER A 414 6.41 -9.22 -10.73
N PRO A 415 6.82 -10.34 -11.34
CA PRO A 415 8.25 -10.68 -11.45
C PRO A 415 9.08 -9.68 -12.27
N LEU A 416 8.41 -8.75 -12.94
CA LEU A 416 9.01 -7.69 -13.75
C LEU A 416 8.90 -6.31 -13.09
N PHE A 417 8.44 -6.22 -11.83
CA PHE A 417 8.36 -4.98 -11.10
C PHE A 417 9.76 -4.40 -10.86
N ALA A 418 10.02 -3.21 -11.38
CA ALA A 418 11.35 -2.58 -11.36
C ALA A 418 11.22 -1.07 -11.11
N PRO A 419 11.21 -0.63 -9.84
CA PRO A 419 11.21 0.78 -9.48
C PRO A 419 12.45 1.51 -9.99
N VAL A 420 12.33 2.80 -10.34
CA VAL A 420 13.50 3.66 -10.59
C VAL A 420 14.07 4.13 -9.24
N ALA A 421 15.00 3.36 -8.67
CA ALA A 421 15.37 3.44 -7.26
C ALA A 421 15.85 4.82 -6.78
N GLU A 422 16.89 5.40 -7.42
CA GLU A 422 17.51 6.65 -6.93
C GLU A 422 16.53 7.83 -6.83
N PRO A 423 15.78 8.21 -7.88
CA PRO A 423 14.81 9.30 -7.78
C PRO A 423 13.62 8.97 -6.87
N SER A 424 13.26 7.69 -6.74
CA SER A 424 12.22 7.25 -5.80
C SER A 424 12.67 7.45 -4.36
N LEU A 425 13.87 7.00 -3.99
CA LEU A 425 14.45 7.22 -2.66
C LEU A 425 14.57 8.72 -2.35
N LYS A 426 15.03 9.52 -3.31
CA LYS A 426 15.11 10.97 -3.13
C LYS A 426 13.74 11.57 -2.84
N THR A 427 12.71 11.19 -3.60
CA THR A 427 11.35 11.70 -3.43
C THR A 427 10.74 11.22 -2.11
N GLY A 428 10.88 9.92 -1.78
CA GLY A 428 10.38 9.32 -0.55
C GLY A 428 10.97 10.00 0.69
N MET A 429 12.30 10.08 0.79
CA MET A 429 12.97 10.77 1.90
C MET A 429 12.56 12.25 2.00
N THR A 430 12.45 12.96 0.87
CA THR A 430 12.00 14.35 0.86
C THR A 430 10.58 14.48 1.42
N ALA A 431 9.68 13.61 1.00
CA ALA A 431 8.29 13.59 1.47
C ALA A 431 8.21 13.27 2.96
N GLU A 432 8.83 12.17 3.40
CA GLU A 432 8.81 11.73 4.80
C GLU A 432 9.41 12.76 5.74
N VAL A 433 10.59 13.32 5.43
CA VAL A 433 11.22 14.38 6.26
C VAL A 433 10.35 15.62 6.33
N THR A 434 9.73 16.00 5.22
CA THR A 434 8.83 17.17 5.16
C THR A 434 7.62 16.95 6.08
N ILE A 435 6.97 15.80 5.98
CA ILE A 435 5.82 15.42 6.81
C ILE A 435 6.21 15.39 8.29
N LEU A 436 7.30 14.69 8.62
CA LEU A 436 7.74 14.54 10.00
C LEU A 436 8.11 15.89 10.64
N ARG A 437 8.79 16.78 9.93
CA ARG A 437 9.10 18.12 10.44
C ARG A 437 7.86 18.97 10.65
N ASP A 438 6.93 18.96 9.71
CA ASP A 438 5.67 19.68 9.84
C ASP A 438 4.91 19.25 11.10
N LEU A 439 4.77 17.93 11.31
CA LEU A 439 4.05 17.38 12.46
C LEU A 439 4.80 17.54 13.79
N LEU A 440 6.12 17.36 13.78
CA LEU A 440 6.98 17.43 14.98
C LEU A 440 7.44 18.86 15.34
N GLN A 441 7.13 19.86 14.54
CA GLN A 441 7.25 21.28 14.91
C GLN A 441 5.99 21.82 15.59
N GLY A 442 4.85 21.14 15.42
CA GLY A 442 3.57 21.46 16.05
C GLY A 442 3.54 21.10 17.55
N THR A 443 2.59 21.68 18.25
CA THR A 443 2.26 21.24 19.62
C THR A 443 1.32 20.00 19.58
N PRO A 444 1.21 19.22 20.67
CA PRO A 444 0.18 18.17 20.77
C PRO A 444 -1.25 18.68 20.55
N ALA A 445 -1.49 19.98 20.85
CA ALA A 445 -2.78 20.62 20.59
C ALA A 445 -3.00 20.88 19.08
N ASP A 446 -1.97 21.19 18.32
CA ASP A 446 -2.06 21.37 16.87
C ASP A 446 -2.32 20.02 16.19
N VAL A 447 -1.64 18.97 16.63
CA VAL A 447 -1.87 17.60 16.17
C VAL A 447 -3.31 17.16 16.44
N LYS A 448 -3.87 17.48 17.63
CA LYS A 448 -5.25 17.17 17.97
C LYS A 448 -6.30 17.85 17.06
N LYS A 449 -5.99 18.99 16.45
CA LYS A 449 -6.87 19.64 15.47
C LYS A 449 -7.12 18.76 14.25
N PHE A 450 -6.18 17.90 13.90
CA PHE A 450 -6.32 16.93 12.79
C PHE A 450 -7.11 15.68 13.19
N THR A 451 -7.43 15.49 14.47
CA THR A 451 -8.01 14.24 15.00
C THR A 451 -9.45 14.39 15.49
N GLN A 452 -9.98 15.61 15.56
CA GLN A 452 -11.31 15.88 16.18
C GLN A 452 -12.51 15.50 15.29
N GLN A 453 -12.32 15.12 14.03
CA GLN A 453 -13.42 14.79 13.10
C GLN A 453 -13.77 13.29 13.01
N GLN A 454 -13.04 12.40 13.67
CA GLN A 454 -13.38 10.96 13.68
C GLN A 454 -14.54 10.58 14.59
N ALA A 455 -14.97 11.47 15.50
CA ALA A 455 -16.01 11.20 16.49
C ALA A 455 -17.44 11.51 16.02
N GLY A 456 -17.65 11.86 14.75
CA GLY A 456 -18.92 12.39 14.25
C GLY A 456 -19.42 11.85 12.90
N ASN A 457 -18.97 10.67 12.45
CA ASN A 457 -19.56 10.03 11.26
C ASN A 457 -19.86 8.55 11.51
#